data_bf084c9bacc291c47cbe333f5a61519f
#
_entry.id   bf084c9bacc291c47cbe333f5a61519f
#
_cell.length_a   1.000
_cell.length_b   1.000
_cell.length_c   1.000
_cell.angle_alpha   90.00
_cell.angle_beta   90.00
_cell.angle_gamma   90.00
#
_symmetry.space_group_name_H-M   'P 1'
#
loop_
_entity.id
_entity.type
_entity.pdbx_description
1 polymer ?
#
loop_
_entity_poly.entity_id
_entity_poly.type
_entity_poly.pdbx_seq_one_letter_code
_entity_poly.pdbx_strand_id
1 'polypeptide(L)'
;MKRLILLTCLLAFVSVAEAWAKRPGRSFRRSFVQVSARDPRYFCLSDGQPYIPVGCNIAAMGSVADMEHYLGKMHRNGANFGRVWLNTNLFEIETRYGEVDTAKLVRIDRLLELADRYGIKIKFC
;
A
#
# COMPACT_ATOMS: atom_id res chain seq x y z
N MET A 1 -38.51 22.56 -24.64
CA MET A 1 -38.47 21.47 -23.64
C MET A 1 -37.26 20.53 -23.81
N LYS A 2 -36.99 19.94 -24.99
CA LYS A 2 -35.88 19.00 -25.21
C LYS A 2 -34.46 19.58 -24.86
N ARG A 3 -34.21 20.86 -25.19
CA ARG A 3 -32.90 21.52 -24.89
C ARG A 3 -32.66 21.79 -23.38
N LEU A 4 -33.74 22.00 -22.61
CA LEU A 4 -33.65 22.21 -21.16
C LEU A 4 -33.30 20.91 -20.40
N ILE A 5 -33.89 19.78 -20.84
CA ILE A 5 -33.65 18.45 -20.30
C ILE A 5 -32.18 18.03 -20.57
N LEU A 6 -31.66 18.32 -21.78
CA LEU A 6 -30.26 18.01 -22.11
C LEU A 6 -29.27 18.78 -21.21
N LEU A 7 -29.57 20.05 -20.92
CA LEU A 7 -28.71 20.90 -20.08
C LEU A 7 -28.69 20.43 -18.62
N THR A 8 -29.85 20.03 -18.08
CA THR A 8 -29.95 19.47 -16.72
C THR A 8 -29.25 18.14 -16.57
N CYS A 9 -29.32 17.25 -17.56
CA CYS A 9 -28.58 15.98 -17.57
C CYS A 9 -27.06 16.21 -17.63
N LEU A 10 -26.59 17.18 -18.42
CA LEU A 10 -25.16 17.50 -18.53
C LEU A 10 -24.61 18.05 -17.21
N LEU A 11 -25.36 18.94 -16.53
CA LEU A 11 -24.98 19.48 -15.22
C LEU A 11 -24.97 18.41 -14.13
N ALA A 12 -25.89 17.46 -14.16
CA ALA A 12 -25.90 16.33 -13.23
C ALA A 12 -24.70 15.40 -13.44
N PHE A 13 -24.27 15.15 -14.67
CA PHE A 13 -23.08 14.34 -14.98
C PHE A 13 -21.79 15.01 -14.49
N VAL A 14 -21.65 16.31 -14.65
CA VAL A 14 -20.47 17.07 -14.17
C VAL A 14 -20.37 17.03 -12.65
N SER A 15 -21.48 17.17 -11.92
CA SER A 15 -21.49 17.13 -10.45
C SER A 15 -21.15 15.75 -9.90
N VAL A 16 -21.56 14.66 -10.56
CA VAL A 16 -21.18 13.30 -10.17
C VAL A 16 -19.70 13.03 -10.43
N ALA A 17 -19.17 13.50 -11.56
CA ALA A 17 -17.75 13.36 -11.88
C ALA A 17 -16.85 14.11 -10.88
N GLU A 18 -17.24 15.32 -10.45
CA GLU A 18 -16.51 16.05 -9.41
C GLU A 18 -16.60 15.39 -8.02
N ALA A 19 -17.71 14.78 -7.67
CA ALA A 19 -17.87 14.01 -6.42
C ALA A 19 -16.98 12.76 -6.40
N TRP A 20 -16.75 12.13 -7.55
CA TRP A 20 -15.79 11.02 -7.70
C TRP A 20 -14.34 11.48 -7.64
N ALA A 21 -14.02 12.64 -8.22
CA ALA A 21 -12.68 13.22 -8.20
C ALA A 21 -12.27 13.75 -6.81
N LYS A 22 -13.24 14.16 -5.99
CA LYS A 22 -13.05 14.63 -4.61
C LYS A 22 -13.10 13.53 -3.55
N ARG A 23 -12.96 12.25 -3.90
CA ARG A 23 -12.68 11.26 -2.86
C ARG A 23 -11.39 11.68 -2.18
N PRO A 24 -11.39 11.98 -0.87
CA PRO A 24 -10.17 12.34 -0.17
C PRO A 24 -9.19 11.20 -0.43
N GLY A 25 -8.05 11.54 -1.03
CA GLY A 25 -7.01 10.56 -1.31
C GLY A 25 -6.79 9.78 -0.03
N ARG A 26 -7.08 8.47 -0.04
CA ARG A 26 -6.94 7.61 1.13
C ARG A 26 -5.54 7.85 1.65
N SER A 27 -5.43 8.48 2.80
CA SER A 27 -4.17 8.60 3.51
C SER A 27 -3.80 7.21 4.03
N PHE A 28 -3.32 6.34 3.15
CA PHE A 28 -2.70 5.07 3.53
C PHE A 28 -1.45 5.29 4.39
N ARG A 29 -0.99 6.53 4.42
CA ARG A 29 0.18 6.95 5.17
C ARG A 29 -0.09 6.81 6.65
N ARG A 30 0.75 6.04 7.33
CA ARG A 30 0.78 5.85 8.79
C ARG A 30 -0.35 5.01 9.39
N SER A 31 -1.12 4.26 8.61
CA SER A 31 -2.06 3.29 9.16
C SER A 31 -1.46 1.89 9.18
N PHE A 32 -1.70 1.16 10.25
CA PHE A 32 -1.29 -0.23 10.41
C PHE A 32 -2.45 -1.17 10.13
N VAL A 33 -2.15 -2.39 9.69
CA VAL A 33 -3.14 -3.46 9.54
C VAL A 33 -3.38 -4.09 10.91
N GLN A 34 -4.63 -4.26 11.26
CA GLN A 34 -5.05 -4.89 12.51
C GLN A 34 -6.29 -5.76 12.28
N VAL A 35 -6.59 -6.65 13.23
CA VAL A 35 -7.84 -7.40 13.21
C VAL A 35 -9.00 -6.44 13.47
N SER A 36 -10.07 -6.55 12.69
CA SER A 36 -11.24 -5.69 12.84
C SER A 36 -11.97 -5.93 14.16
N ALA A 37 -12.18 -4.87 14.93
CA ALA A 37 -12.97 -4.94 16.17
C ALA A 37 -14.47 -5.22 15.91
N ARG A 38 -14.98 -4.93 14.70
CA ARG A 38 -16.37 -5.22 14.33
C ARG A 38 -16.60 -6.68 13.98
N ASP A 39 -15.61 -7.30 13.34
CA ASP A 39 -15.68 -8.71 12.95
C ASP A 39 -14.25 -9.27 12.89
N PRO A 40 -13.85 -10.13 13.85
CA PRO A 40 -12.48 -10.63 13.97
C PRO A 40 -12.03 -11.56 12.84
N ARG A 41 -12.93 -11.88 11.90
CA ARG A 41 -12.60 -12.65 10.69
C ARG A 41 -11.95 -11.79 9.60
N TYR A 42 -11.97 -10.46 9.75
CA TYR A 42 -11.47 -9.52 8.76
C TYR A 42 -10.39 -8.60 9.32
N PHE A 43 -9.61 -8.03 8.41
CA PHE A 43 -8.66 -6.98 8.72
C PHE A 43 -9.26 -5.59 8.49
N CYS A 44 -8.76 -4.63 9.24
CA CYS A 44 -8.95 -3.20 8.98
C CYS A 44 -7.63 -2.46 9.16
N LEU A 45 -7.59 -1.23 8.68
CA LEU A 45 -6.52 -0.29 8.99
C LEU A 45 -6.77 0.34 10.36
N SER A 46 -5.74 0.89 10.99
CA SER A 46 -5.86 1.56 12.30
C SER A 46 -6.78 2.78 12.30
N ASP A 47 -7.13 3.31 11.13
CA ASP A 47 -8.15 4.35 10.94
C ASP A 47 -9.59 3.78 10.79
N GLY A 48 -9.76 2.47 10.96
CA GLY A 48 -11.05 1.78 10.91
C GLY A 48 -11.51 1.37 9.50
N GLN A 49 -10.78 1.71 8.46
CA GLN A 49 -11.15 1.32 7.08
C GLN A 49 -10.97 -0.18 6.86
N PRO A 50 -11.92 -0.88 6.21
CA PRO A 50 -11.74 -2.28 5.83
C PRO A 50 -10.49 -2.47 4.99
N TYR A 51 -9.74 -3.54 5.26
CA TYR A 51 -8.52 -3.88 4.53
C TYR A 51 -8.56 -5.32 4.04
N ILE A 52 -8.49 -5.48 2.73
CA ILE A 52 -8.38 -6.77 2.06
C ILE A 52 -6.99 -6.83 1.42
N PRO A 53 -6.06 -7.67 1.91
CA PRO A 53 -4.72 -7.78 1.35
C PRO A 53 -4.76 -8.40 -0.05
N VAL A 54 -4.26 -7.67 -1.03
CA VAL A 54 -4.08 -8.13 -2.42
C VAL A 54 -2.62 -7.93 -2.79
N GLY A 55 -1.89 -9.02 -3.00
CA GLY A 55 -0.47 -8.92 -3.32
C GLY A 55 0.25 -10.25 -3.37
N CYS A 56 1.57 -10.24 -3.20
CA CYS A 56 2.41 -11.41 -3.37
C CYS A 56 3.63 -11.40 -2.43
N ASN A 57 4.37 -12.51 -2.43
CA ASN A 57 5.72 -12.55 -1.88
C ASN A 57 6.66 -11.71 -2.75
N ILE A 58 7.46 -10.88 -2.10
CA ILE A 58 8.51 -10.08 -2.73
C ILE A 58 9.84 -10.74 -2.38
N ALA A 59 10.18 -11.82 -3.09
CA ALA A 59 11.35 -12.63 -2.79
C ALA A 59 12.61 -12.20 -3.57
N ALA A 60 12.47 -11.48 -4.67
CA ALA A 60 13.52 -11.28 -5.66
C ALA A 60 14.00 -9.83 -5.80
N MET A 61 14.04 -9.07 -4.70
CA MET A 61 14.64 -7.75 -4.73
C MET A 61 16.15 -7.86 -4.44
N GLY A 62 16.97 -7.63 -5.46
CA GLY A 62 18.44 -7.63 -5.34
C GLY A 62 19.03 -6.28 -4.99
N SER A 63 18.29 -5.19 -5.18
CA SER A 63 18.76 -3.81 -4.99
C SER A 63 17.62 -2.87 -4.57
N VAL A 64 17.98 -1.65 -4.14
CA VAL A 64 17.01 -0.59 -3.85
C VAL A 64 16.25 -0.14 -5.10
N ALA A 65 16.91 -0.15 -6.25
CA ALA A 65 16.26 0.16 -7.53
C ALA A 65 15.17 -0.88 -7.87
N ASP A 66 15.44 -2.16 -7.59
CA ASP A 66 14.44 -3.23 -7.74
C ASP A 66 13.23 -3.01 -6.83
N MET A 67 13.45 -2.56 -5.58
CA MET A 67 12.35 -2.25 -4.65
C MET A 67 11.38 -1.24 -5.27
N GLU A 68 11.89 -0.15 -5.79
CA GLU A 68 11.06 0.90 -6.40
C GLU A 68 10.33 0.39 -7.64
N HIS A 69 11.01 -0.37 -8.49
CA HIS A 69 10.42 -0.98 -9.68
C HIS A 69 9.28 -1.95 -9.31
N TYR A 70 9.51 -2.89 -8.38
CA TYR A 70 8.52 -3.89 -7.99
C TYR A 70 7.32 -3.27 -7.27
N LEU A 71 7.55 -2.40 -6.29
CA LEU A 71 6.46 -1.74 -5.57
C LEU A 71 5.65 -0.84 -6.49
N GLY A 72 6.30 -0.10 -7.39
CA GLY A 72 5.61 0.69 -8.41
C GLY A 72 4.78 -0.16 -9.36
N LYS A 73 5.29 -1.33 -9.78
CA LYS A 73 4.54 -2.27 -10.61
C LYS A 73 3.35 -2.86 -9.85
N MET A 74 3.53 -3.25 -8.59
CA MET A 74 2.46 -3.75 -7.73
C MET A 74 1.34 -2.71 -7.58
N HIS A 75 1.69 -1.47 -7.26
CA HIS A 75 0.75 -0.36 -7.14
C HIS A 75 -0.07 -0.15 -8.42
N ARG A 76 0.58 -0.08 -9.59
CA ARG A 76 -0.12 0.09 -10.89
C ARG A 76 -1.08 -1.05 -11.23
N ASN A 77 -0.87 -2.23 -10.65
CA ASN A 77 -1.75 -3.40 -10.82
C ASN A 77 -2.73 -3.60 -9.65
N GLY A 78 -2.92 -2.59 -8.80
CA GLY A 78 -3.92 -2.61 -7.73
C GLY A 78 -3.54 -3.43 -6.49
N ALA A 79 -2.28 -3.88 -6.37
CA ALA A 79 -1.80 -4.53 -5.15
C ALA A 79 -1.63 -3.51 -4.01
N ASN A 80 -1.92 -3.93 -2.79
CA ASN A 80 -1.79 -3.15 -1.57
C ASN A 80 -1.03 -3.89 -0.45
N PHE A 81 -0.50 -5.09 -0.74
CA PHE A 81 0.16 -5.97 0.22
C PHE A 81 1.42 -6.59 -0.38
N GLY A 82 2.49 -6.66 0.41
CA GLY A 82 3.71 -7.38 0.09
C GLY A 82 4.25 -8.16 1.28
N ARG A 83 4.67 -9.41 1.05
CA ARG A 83 5.37 -10.21 2.06
C ARG A 83 6.85 -10.22 1.75
N VAL A 84 7.68 -9.83 2.71
CA VAL A 84 9.14 -9.76 2.60
C VAL A 84 9.77 -10.70 3.61
N TRP A 85 10.74 -11.47 3.16
CA TRP A 85 11.48 -12.41 4.01
C TRP A 85 12.76 -11.75 4.50
N LEU A 86 12.97 -11.76 5.81
CA LEU A 86 14.17 -11.18 6.44
C LEU A 86 15.42 -12.06 6.35
N ASN A 87 15.28 -13.27 5.86
CA ASN A 87 16.38 -14.23 5.66
C ASN A 87 17.04 -14.17 4.27
N THR A 88 16.73 -13.16 3.48
CA THR A 88 17.40 -12.94 2.18
C THR A 88 18.59 -12.00 2.34
N ASN A 89 19.62 -12.15 1.51
CA ASN A 89 20.87 -11.37 1.57
C ASN A 89 20.66 -9.85 1.66
N LEU A 90 19.55 -9.34 1.12
CA LEU A 90 19.25 -7.91 1.14
C LEU A 90 18.68 -7.46 2.49
N PHE A 91 17.89 -8.30 3.15
CA PHE A 91 17.12 -7.98 4.35
C PHE A 91 17.50 -8.79 5.59
N GLU A 92 18.47 -9.68 5.50
CA GLU A 92 19.00 -10.40 6.66
C GLU A 92 19.77 -9.41 7.54
N ILE A 93 19.06 -8.85 8.51
CA ILE A 93 19.59 -7.79 9.38
C ILE A 93 20.41 -8.33 10.56
N GLU A 94 20.18 -9.58 10.95
CA GLU A 94 20.87 -10.20 12.08
C GLU A 94 22.02 -11.06 11.56
N THR A 95 23.26 -10.64 11.84
CA THR A 95 24.48 -11.36 11.45
C THR A 95 24.85 -12.46 12.42
N ARG A 96 24.54 -12.24 13.70
CA ARG A 96 24.64 -13.18 14.82
C ARG A 96 23.52 -12.87 15.80
N TYR A 97 23.22 -13.81 16.68
CA TYR A 97 22.21 -13.61 17.71
C TYR A 97 22.45 -12.30 18.50
N GLY A 98 21.51 -11.37 18.38
CA GLY A 98 21.55 -10.06 19.02
C GLY A 98 22.45 -9.00 18.34
N GLU A 99 23.15 -9.33 17.25
CA GLU A 99 23.96 -8.39 16.48
C GLU A 99 23.28 -7.96 15.19
N VAL A 100 22.89 -6.69 15.13
CA VAL A 100 22.14 -6.12 14.00
C VAL A 100 23.07 -5.37 13.04
N ASP A 101 22.98 -5.68 11.75
CA ASP A 101 23.66 -4.96 10.68
C ASP A 101 22.91 -3.64 10.36
N THR A 102 23.46 -2.53 10.87
CA THR A 102 22.87 -1.20 10.71
C THR A 102 22.80 -0.75 9.24
N ALA A 103 23.73 -1.19 8.38
CA ALA A 103 23.69 -0.88 6.96
C ALA A 103 22.51 -1.57 6.25
N LYS A 104 22.12 -2.75 6.71
CA LYS A 104 20.95 -3.45 6.22
C LYS A 104 19.64 -2.86 6.76
N LEU A 105 19.64 -2.30 7.98
CA LEU A 105 18.48 -1.56 8.51
C LEU A 105 18.09 -0.39 7.61
N VAL A 106 19.05 0.37 7.10
CA VAL A 106 18.78 1.48 6.16
C VAL A 106 18.02 1.00 4.92
N ARG A 107 18.27 -0.24 4.48
CA ARG A 107 17.52 -0.83 3.34
C ARG A 107 16.08 -1.14 3.71
N ILE A 108 15.83 -1.60 4.93
CA ILE A 108 14.47 -1.82 5.43
C ILE A 108 13.72 -0.48 5.53
N ASP A 109 14.35 0.55 6.08
CA ASP A 109 13.75 1.88 6.14
C ASP A 109 13.37 2.37 4.74
N ARG A 110 14.28 2.19 3.78
CA ARG A 110 14.00 2.56 2.38
C ARG A 110 12.86 1.75 1.76
N LEU A 111 12.76 0.46 2.06
CA LEU A 111 11.63 -0.37 1.64
C LEU A 111 10.32 0.16 2.22
N LEU A 112 10.29 0.50 3.51
CA LEU A 112 9.10 1.02 4.18
C LEU A 112 8.67 2.39 3.65
N GLU A 113 9.62 3.29 3.36
CA GLU A 113 9.35 4.57 2.70
C GLU A 113 8.71 4.40 1.33
N LEU A 114 9.26 3.48 0.52
CA LEU A 114 8.72 3.19 -0.80
C LEU A 114 7.35 2.51 -0.71
N ALA A 115 7.19 1.57 0.20
CA ALA A 115 5.92 0.90 0.43
C ALA A 115 4.83 1.89 0.85
N ASP A 116 5.14 2.84 1.73
CA ASP A 116 4.22 3.92 2.11
C ASP A 116 3.88 4.82 0.92
N ARG A 117 4.87 5.20 0.11
CA ARG A 117 4.68 5.99 -1.11
C ARG A 117 3.70 5.33 -2.08
N TYR A 118 3.80 4.01 -2.25
CA TYR A 118 2.98 3.23 -3.17
C TYR A 118 1.71 2.64 -2.51
N GLY A 119 1.44 2.93 -1.24
CA GLY A 119 0.26 2.44 -0.53
C GLY A 119 0.25 0.93 -0.30
N ILE A 120 1.44 0.31 -0.18
CA ILE A 120 1.61 -1.13 0.03
C ILE A 120 1.94 -1.40 1.49
N LYS A 121 1.18 -2.27 2.14
CA LYS A 121 1.47 -2.75 3.49
C LYS A 121 2.44 -3.92 3.44
N ILE A 122 3.51 -3.86 4.21
CA ILE A 122 4.55 -4.90 4.25
C ILE A 122 4.32 -5.81 5.45
N LYS A 123 4.39 -7.11 5.20
CA LYS A 123 4.52 -8.14 6.23
C LYS A 123 5.92 -8.71 6.18
N PHE A 124 6.68 -8.54 7.25
CA PHE A 124 7.96 -9.21 7.43
C PHE A 124 7.76 -10.63 7.97
N CYS A 125 8.64 -11.55 7.55
CA CYS A 125 8.67 -12.97 7.98
C CYS A 125 10.11 -13.44 8.16
#